data_b076147bfe484229025b989e7a3ac746
#
_entry.id   b076147bfe484229025b989e7a3ac746
#
_cell.length_a   1.000
_cell.length_b   1.000
_cell.length_c   1.000
_cell.angle_alpha   90.00
_cell.angle_beta   90.00
_cell.angle_gamma   90.00
#
_symmetry.space_group_name_H-M   'P 1'
#
loop_
_entity.id
_entity.type
_entity.pdbx_description
1 polymer ?
#
loop_
_entity_poly.entity_id
_entity_poly.type
_entity_poly.pdbx_seq_one_letter_code
_entity_poly.pdbx_strand_id
1 'polypeptide(L)'
;VARQFAVFRSIRQWLKGWQHRSVRSFALLFAVGVGVSLAIAACSPTPDATGSASPASAPATTVVRIGHQKFDPLTLVKARNGLEKRLQPLGIAVEWTEFQAGPPLLEALNVGSIDIGRTGDAPPVFAQAADAPLVYIGGSAPKDKSSAVLVRPESPIQTVADLRGKKIAFAKGSSSNYFIVQVLESAGLSIDDIEPVYLSPGDARSAFEQGSIDAWAVWDPFYAAAEQQGARVVRDSEGLVANRDFYLASRSFAEQNSNVIQALAAETQAVAAWADDHPQEVTKILSPLLGIDEAVLDVVTRRRNYGFEPMNDEMIAEQQQIADTFFELKLIPKPVQVSDIVLNP
;
A
#
# COMPACT_ATOMS: atom_id res chain seq x y z
N VAL A 1 39.49 -1.07 -20.88
CA VAL A 1 39.97 -0.75 -19.50
C VAL A 1 40.14 0.76 -19.30
N ALA A 2 40.39 1.55 -20.35
CA ALA A 2 40.68 3.00 -20.24
C ALA A 2 39.46 3.94 -20.17
N ARG A 3 38.22 3.48 -20.36
CA ARG A 3 37.01 4.32 -20.32
C ARG A 3 36.29 4.36 -18.97
N GLN A 4 36.59 3.46 -18.01
CA GLN A 4 35.97 3.42 -16.67
C GLN A 4 36.61 4.41 -15.67
N PHE A 5 37.80 4.93 -15.91
CA PHE A 5 38.46 5.88 -14.99
C PHE A 5 38.06 7.34 -15.15
N ALA A 6 37.36 7.70 -16.23
CA ALA A 6 36.96 9.09 -16.47
C ALA A 6 35.71 9.53 -15.70
N VAL A 7 34.83 8.62 -15.38
CA VAL A 7 33.56 8.90 -14.67
C VAL A 7 33.79 9.18 -13.17
N PHE A 8 34.77 8.53 -12.56
CA PHE A 8 35.07 8.73 -11.11
C PHE A 8 35.76 10.05 -10.77
N ARG A 9 36.34 10.72 -11.76
CA ARG A 9 37.00 12.03 -11.54
C ARG A 9 36.01 13.20 -11.53
N SER A 10 34.91 13.12 -12.24
CA SER A 10 33.91 14.20 -12.33
C SER A 10 33.03 14.30 -11.07
N ILE A 11 32.74 13.20 -10.40
CA ILE A 11 31.92 13.16 -9.19
C ILE A 11 32.65 13.76 -7.97
N ARG A 12 33.98 13.60 -7.89
CA ARG A 12 34.77 14.20 -6.79
C ARG A 12 34.94 15.74 -6.92
N GLN A 13 34.83 16.30 -8.10
CA GLN A 13 34.87 17.75 -8.27
C GLN A 13 33.52 18.44 -8.00
N TRP A 14 32.38 17.72 -8.21
CA TRP A 14 31.08 18.27 -7.95
C TRP A 14 30.75 18.33 -6.43
N LEU A 15 31.25 17.39 -5.64
CA LEU A 15 31.06 17.37 -4.18
C LEU A 15 31.90 18.40 -3.41
N LYS A 16 33.00 18.94 -3.99
CA LYS A 16 33.80 19.99 -3.35
C LYS A 16 33.23 21.40 -3.49
N GLY A 17 32.30 21.62 -4.43
CA GLY A 17 31.64 22.91 -4.65
C GLY A 17 30.51 23.25 -3.71
N TRP A 18 29.98 22.27 -2.95
CA TRP A 18 28.80 22.43 -2.11
C TRP A 18 29.08 22.74 -0.62
N GLN A 19 30.32 22.52 -0.17
CA GLN A 19 30.70 22.75 1.24
C GLN A 19 31.04 24.19 1.63
N HIS A 20 31.13 25.15 0.69
CA HIS A 20 31.54 26.51 0.99
C HIS A 20 30.47 27.61 0.84
N ARG A 21 29.20 27.27 0.61
CA ARG A 21 28.14 28.28 0.40
C ARG A 21 27.04 28.38 1.46
N SER A 22 27.01 27.55 2.50
CA SER A 22 25.92 27.53 3.47
C SER A 22 26.23 27.96 4.90
N VAL A 23 27.42 28.50 5.21
CA VAL A 23 27.81 28.86 6.60
C VAL A 23 27.87 30.37 6.87
N ARG A 24 27.58 31.24 5.90
CA ARG A 24 27.73 32.71 6.08
C ARG A 24 26.44 33.53 6.16
N SER A 25 25.26 32.92 6.14
CA SER A 25 23.96 33.66 6.16
C SER A 25 23.07 33.42 7.37
N PHE A 26 23.48 32.66 8.38
CA PHE A 26 22.66 32.37 9.58
C PHE A 26 23.16 33.02 10.88
N ALA A 27 24.16 33.89 10.82
CA ALA A 27 24.77 34.50 12.03
C ALA A 27 24.32 35.93 12.34
N LEU A 28 23.29 36.47 11.68
CA LEU A 28 22.93 37.91 11.82
C LEU A 28 21.47 38.18 12.29
N LEU A 29 20.74 37.20 12.78
CA LEU A 29 19.36 37.39 13.26
C LEU A 29 19.11 36.96 14.73
N PHE A 30 20.16 36.80 15.55
CA PHE A 30 19.99 36.40 16.97
C PHE A 30 20.45 37.47 18.00
N ALA A 31 20.59 38.74 17.60
CA ALA A 31 21.14 39.78 18.47
C ALA A 31 20.20 40.96 18.77
N VAL A 32 18.86 40.84 18.54
CA VAL A 32 17.90 41.89 18.97
C VAL A 32 16.72 41.20 19.64
N GLY A 33 16.82 40.91 20.92
CA GLY A 33 15.72 40.27 21.66
C GLY A 33 15.93 40.06 23.14
N VAL A 34 16.92 40.72 23.75
CA VAL A 34 17.11 40.71 25.22
C VAL A 34 17.26 42.13 25.71
N GLY A 35 16.19 42.75 26.11
CA GLY A 35 16.25 44.05 26.74
C GLY A 35 14.92 44.77 26.76
N VAL A 36 13.96 44.33 27.56
CA VAL A 36 12.93 45.13 28.26
C VAL A 36 12.08 44.17 29.09
N SER A 37 12.40 43.95 30.33
CA SER A 37 11.46 43.50 31.36
C SER A 37 12.12 43.57 32.74
N LEU A 38 12.17 44.76 33.30
CA LEU A 38 12.38 44.96 34.73
C LEU A 38 11.67 46.27 35.13
N ALA A 39 10.65 46.11 35.90
CA ALA A 39 9.96 47.01 36.80
C ALA A 39 8.44 46.92 36.63
N ILE A 40 7.83 46.27 37.59
CA ILE A 40 6.79 46.85 38.47
C ILE A 40 6.51 45.77 39.52
N ALA A 41 7.05 45.98 40.70
CA ALA A 41 6.63 45.29 41.93
C ALA A 41 5.67 46.20 42.68
N ALA A 42 4.76 45.57 43.42
CA ALA A 42 3.92 46.08 44.50
C ALA A 42 2.50 46.48 44.12
N CYS A 43 1.57 45.58 44.50
CA CYS A 43 0.48 45.85 45.45
C CYS A 43 -0.37 44.58 45.61
N SER A 44 -0.27 43.91 46.74
CA SER A 44 -1.28 42.94 47.19
C SER A 44 -2.49 43.69 47.75
N PRO A 45 -3.70 43.17 47.62
CA PRO A 45 -4.38 42.60 48.77
C PRO A 45 -5.14 41.29 48.53
N THR A 46 -4.99 40.40 49.50
CA THR A 46 -5.91 39.41 50.13
C THR A 46 -7.05 38.72 49.38
N PRO A 47 -7.38 37.50 49.84
CA PRO A 47 -7.85 36.42 48.98
C PRO A 47 -9.37 36.29 48.97
N ASP A 48 -9.96 36.17 47.81
CA ASP A 48 -11.28 35.56 47.68
C ASP A 48 -11.14 34.24 46.96
N ALA A 49 -11.44 33.17 47.69
CA ALA A 49 -11.53 31.81 47.23
C ALA A 49 -12.77 31.64 46.36
N THR A 50 -12.63 31.88 45.06
CA THR A 50 -13.53 31.31 44.07
C THR A 50 -12.70 30.35 43.26
N GLY A 51 -12.99 29.04 43.48
CA GLY A 51 -12.37 27.93 42.76
C GLY A 51 -12.55 28.10 41.27
N SER A 52 -11.49 28.57 40.62
CA SER A 52 -11.36 28.47 39.17
C SER A 52 -11.09 27.00 38.88
N ALA A 53 -12.13 26.24 38.58
CA ALA A 53 -12.00 24.94 37.99
C ALA A 53 -11.18 25.12 36.70
N SER A 54 -9.95 24.65 36.71
CA SER A 54 -9.17 24.44 35.46
C SER A 54 -10.07 23.69 34.49
N PRO A 55 -10.24 24.15 33.24
CA PRO A 55 -11.00 23.36 32.29
C PRO A 55 -10.31 21.99 32.25
N ALA A 56 -11.06 20.94 32.59
CA ALA A 56 -10.61 19.57 32.42
C ALA A 56 -10.12 19.45 30.98
N SER A 57 -8.83 19.18 30.80
CA SER A 57 -8.31 18.85 29.48
C SER A 57 -9.20 17.76 28.89
N ALA A 58 -9.84 18.04 27.75
CA ALA A 58 -10.54 17.00 27.02
C ALA A 58 -9.59 15.80 26.88
N PRO A 59 -10.05 14.57 27.12
CA PRO A 59 -9.18 13.40 27.00
C PRO A 59 -8.54 13.44 25.61
N ALA A 60 -7.23 13.25 25.56
CA ALA A 60 -6.50 13.22 24.30
C ALA A 60 -7.12 12.11 23.43
N THR A 61 -7.68 12.47 22.29
CA THR A 61 -8.25 11.52 21.36
C THR A 61 -7.12 10.68 20.79
N THR A 62 -7.15 9.36 21.01
CA THR A 62 -6.21 8.45 20.36
C THR A 62 -6.57 8.39 18.87
N VAL A 63 -5.58 8.53 18.00
CA VAL A 63 -5.78 8.45 16.55
C VAL A 63 -5.23 7.13 16.04
N VAL A 64 -6.01 6.40 15.25
CA VAL A 64 -5.59 5.22 14.49
C VAL A 64 -5.47 5.61 13.02
N ARG A 65 -4.29 5.40 12.44
CA ARG A 65 -3.98 5.77 11.06
C ARG A 65 -4.01 4.53 10.19
N ILE A 66 -4.89 4.52 9.19
CA ILE A 66 -5.13 3.36 8.32
C ILE A 66 -4.77 3.68 6.88
N GLY A 67 -3.87 2.86 6.31
CA GLY A 67 -3.50 2.89 4.91
C GLY A 67 -4.39 1.99 4.07
N HIS A 68 -4.85 2.49 2.91
CA HIS A 68 -5.62 1.72 1.94
C HIS A 68 -5.18 2.01 0.51
N GLN A 69 -5.58 1.17 -0.43
CA GLN A 69 -5.32 1.36 -1.85
C GLN A 69 -6.63 1.70 -2.58
N LYS A 70 -6.48 2.24 -3.79
CA LYS A 70 -7.63 2.54 -4.64
C LYS A 70 -8.46 1.27 -4.90
N PHE A 71 -9.77 1.35 -4.66
CA PHE A 71 -10.70 0.23 -4.75
C PHE A 71 -10.29 -0.98 -3.90
N ASP A 72 -10.09 -0.78 -2.63
CA ASP A 72 -9.77 -1.81 -1.66
C ASP A 72 -10.97 -1.99 -0.70
N PRO A 73 -11.15 -3.12 -0.01
CA PRO A 73 -12.23 -3.29 0.98
C PRO A 73 -12.30 -2.15 1.99
N LEU A 74 -11.15 -1.63 2.42
CA LEU A 74 -11.09 -0.52 3.37
C LEU A 74 -11.61 0.80 2.78
N THR A 75 -11.56 0.98 1.45
CA THR A 75 -12.21 2.14 0.80
C THR A 75 -13.71 2.12 1.03
N LEU A 76 -14.34 0.95 0.98
CA LEU A 76 -15.77 0.80 1.24
C LEU A 76 -16.09 0.93 2.74
N VAL A 77 -15.25 0.39 3.62
CA VAL A 77 -15.34 0.59 5.08
C VAL A 77 -15.32 2.08 5.42
N LYS A 78 -14.34 2.82 4.89
CA LYS A 78 -14.20 4.26 5.01
C LYS A 78 -15.45 5.00 4.51
N ALA A 79 -15.93 4.66 3.30
CA ALA A 79 -17.08 5.33 2.68
C ALA A 79 -18.37 5.18 3.52
N ARG A 80 -18.52 4.07 4.24
CA ARG A 80 -19.68 3.79 5.11
C ARG A 80 -19.53 4.36 6.51
N ASN A 81 -18.35 4.82 6.88
CA ASN A 81 -18.05 5.43 8.20
C ASN A 81 -18.46 4.55 9.40
N GLY A 82 -18.38 3.22 9.22
CA GLY A 82 -18.81 2.26 10.25
C GLY A 82 -17.75 2.05 11.32
N LEU A 83 -16.49 2.01 10.91
CA LEU A 83 -15.38 1.84 11.84
C LEU A 83 -15.25 3.04 12.79
N GLU A 84 -15.38 4.27 12.28
CA GLU A 84 -15.36 5.48 13.07
C GLU A 84 -16.47 5.47 14.13
N LYS A 85 -17.68 5.05 13.75
CA LYS A 85 -18.82 4.92 14.70
C LYS A 85 -18.55 3.87 15.78
N ARG A 86 -17.85 2.80 15.48
CA ARG A 86 -17.47 1.76 16.47
C ARG A 86 -16.40 2.24 17.43
N LEU A 87 -15.45 3.03 16.95
CA LEU A 87 -14.30 3.48 17.72
C LEU A 87 -14.55 4.77 18.50
N GLN A 88 -15.49 5.61 18.06
CA GLN A 88 -15.84 6.88 18.71
C GLN A 88 -16.18 6.74 20.20
N PRO A 89 -17.00 5.75 20.65
CA PRO A 89 -17.29 5.58 22.08
C PRO A 89 -16.07 5.24 22.93
N LEU A 90 -14.98 4.76 22.30
CA LEU A 90 -13.70 4.44 22.93
C LEU A 90 -12.74 5.66 22.95
N GLY A 91 -13.18 6.81 22.45
CA GLY A 91 -12.32 8.01 22.32
C GLY A 91 -11.25 7.88 21.22
N ILE A 92 -11.48 7.00 20.23
CA ILE A 92 -10.53 6.73 19.15
C ILE A 92 -11.05 7.35 17.86
N ALA A 93 -10.24 8.19 17.21
CA ALA A 93 -10.47 8.72 15.87
C ALA A 93 -9.75 7.88 14.83
N VAL A 94 -10.23 7.90 13.58
CA VAL A 94 -9.62 7.19 12.45
C VAL A 94 -9.17 8.20 11.42
N GLU A 95 -7.92 8.05 10.97
CA GLU A 95 -7.36 8.78 9.83
C GLU A 95 -7.04 7.81 8.70
N TRP A 96 -7.40 8.19 7.47
CA TRP A 96 -7.23 7.34 6.28
C TRP A 96 -6.24 7.96 5.31
N THR A 97 -5.30 7.14 4.82
CA THR A 97 -4.34 7.54 3.78
C THR A 97 -4.41 6.58 2.61
N GLU A 98 -4.59 7.11 1.39
CA GLU A 98 -4.60 6.32 0.16
C GLU A 98 -3.19 6.19 -0.43
N PHE A 99 -2.84 4.97 -0.86
CA PHE A 99 -1.58 4.64 -1.50
C PHE A 99 -1.80 4.04 -2.89
N GLN A 100 -0.88 4.29 -3.81
CA GLN A 100 -0.95 3.80 -5.18
C GLN A 100 -0.73 2.28 -5.31
N ALA A 101 0.04 1.68 -4.39
CA ALA A 101 0.39 0.26 -4.37
C ALA A 101 0.80 -0.18 -2.96
N GLY A 102 0.95 -1.51 -2.77
CA GLY A 102 1.35 -2.10 -1.49
C GLY A 102 2.72 -1.68 -0.97
N PRO A 103 3.80 -1.67 -1.80
CA PRO A 103 5.13 -1.32 -1.30
C PRO A 103 5.20 0.04 -0.60
N PRO A 104 4.75 1.18 -1.18
CA PRO A 104 4.76 2.47 -0.48
C PRO A 104 3.85 2.51 0.76
N LEU A 105 2.78 1.71 0.80
CA LEU A 105 1.93 1.58 1.99
C LEU A 105 2.72 0.90 3.12
N LEU A 106 3.44 -0.19 2.84
CA LEU A 106 4.23 -0.88 3.85
C LEU A 106 5.48 -0.11 4.28
N GLU A 107 6.04 0.75 3.41
CA GLU A 107 7.03 1.74 3.83
C GLU A 107 6.46 2.71 4.87
N ALA A 108 5.25 3.25 4.64
CA ALA A 108 4.57 4.12 5.59
C ALA A 108 4.26 3.41 6.93
N LEU A 109 3.90 2.13 6.89
CA LEU A 109 3.71 1.28 8.07
C LEU A 109 5.03 1.08 8.83
N ASN A 110 6.11 0.78 8.11
CA ASN A 110 7.44 0.56 8.69
C ASN A 110 7.98 1.78 9.43
N VAL A 111 7.75 2.99 8.90
CA VAL A 111 8.20 4.24 9.54
C VAL A 111 7.19 4.81 10.53
N GLY A 112 6.09 4.12 10.79
CA GLY A 112 5.07 4.52 11.74
C GLY A 112 4.20 5.71 11.29
N SER A 113 4.12 5.98 9.98
CA SER A 113 3.20 6.99 9.43
C SER A 113 1.75 6.51 9.39
N ILE A 114 1.55 5.20 9.34
CA ILE A 114 0.27 4.51 9.53
C ILE A 114 0.44 3.37 10.54
N ASP A 115 -0.65 2.94 11.15
CA ASP A 115 -0.68 1.89 12.18
C ASP A 115 -1.17 0.56 11.63
N ILE A 116 -2.12 0.61 10.69
CA ILE A 116 -2.71 -0.54 10.00
C ILE A 116 -2.70 -0.24 8.50
N GLY A 117 -2.54 -1.30 7.71
CA GLY A 117 -2.66 -1.21 6.27
C GLY A 117 -3.19 -2.49 5.64
N ARG A 118 -3.75 -2.35 4.43
CA ARG A 118 -4.16 -3.50 3.63
C ARG A 118 -3.41 -3.47 2.30
N THR A 119 -2.88 -4.63 1.90
CA THR A 119 -2.16 -4.78 0.64
C THR A 119 -2.45 -6.16 0.02
N GLY A 120 -2.00 -6.42 -1.20
CA GLY A 120 -2.01 -7.76 -1.76
C GLY A 120 -0.94 -8.66 -1.12
N ASP A 121 -0.72 -9.81 -1.71
CA ASP A 121 0.07 -10.92 -1.19
C ASP A 121 1.61 -10.68 -1.17
N ALA A 122 2.19 -10.16 -2.25
CA ALA A 122 3.63 -10.04 -2.38
C ALA A 122 4.31 -8.95 -1.51
N PRO A 123 3.74 -7.74 -1.34
CA PRO A 123 4.41 -6.68 -0.59
C PRO A 123 4.82 -7.04 0.84
N PRO A 124 4.03 -7.81 1.64
CA PRO A 124 4.43 -8.19 2.99
C PRO A 124 5.70 -9.03 3.04
N VAL A 125 5.92 -9.87 2.04
CA VAL A 125 7.14 -10.71 1.93
C VAL A 125 8.38 -9.83 1.77
N PHE A 126 8.32 -8.80 0.93
CA PHE A 126 9.43 -7.85 0.78
C PHE A 126 9.67 -7.05 2.07
N ALA A 127 8.62 -6.61 2.75
CA ALA A 127 8.73 -5.89 4.00
C ALA A 127 9.33 -6.76 5.11
N GLN A 128 8.91 -8.03 5.23
CA GLN A 128 9.48 -8.98 6.18
C GLN A 128 10.96 -9.24 5.88
N ALA A 129 11.33 -9.43 4.61
CA ALA A 129 12.72 -9.64 4.21
C ALA A 129 13.61 -8.40 4.47
N ALA A 130 13.01 -7.22 4.59
CA ALA A 130 13.67 -5.97 5.00
C ALA A 130 13.60 -5.71 6.52
N ASP A 131 13.22 -6.70 7.33
CA ASP A 131 13.09 -6.60 8.80
C ASP A 131 12.07 -5.54 9.29
N ALA A 132 11.06 -5.21 8.48
CA ALA A 132 10.01 -4.29 8.90
C ALA A 132 9.23 -4.86 10.10
N PRO A 133 8.99 -4.08 11.17
CA PRO A 133 8.34 -4.53 12.40
C PRO A 133 6.81 -4.61 12.23
N LEU A 134 6.34 -5.43 11.31
CA LEU A 134 4.93 -5.63 11.00
C LEU A 134 4.46 -7.06 11.32
N VAL A 135 3.15 -7.22 11.41
CA VAL A 135 2.49 -8.52 11.60
C VAL A 135 1.26 -8.63 10.70
N TYR A 136 0.97 -9.85 10.23
CA TYR A 136 -0.32 -10.16 9.63
C TYR A 136 -1.39 -10.21 10.72
N ILE A 137 -2.46 -9.46 10.53
CA ILE A 137 -3.62 -9.46 11.42
C ILE A 137 -4.84 -10.14 10.79
N GLY A 138 -4.79 -10.47 9.50
CA GLY A 138 -5.81 -11.19 8.77
C GLY A 138 -5.56 -11.20 7.27
N GLY A 139 -6.39 -11.95 6.55
CA GLY A 139 -6.39 -12.04 5.10
C GLY A 139 -7.80 -12.02 4.52
N SER A 140 -7.91 -12.14 3.20
CA SER A 140 -9.19 -12.29 2.49
C SER A 140 -9.30 -13.65 1.82
N ALA A 141 -10.50 -14.03 1.40
CA ALA A 141 -10.67 -15.11 0.44
C ALA A 141 -9.92 -14.81 -0.88
N PRO A 142 -9.61 -15.83 -1.70
CA PRO A 142 -8.98 -15.66 -3.01
C PRO A 142 -9.78 -14.72 -3.92
N LYS A 143 -9.08 -13.96 -4.77
CA LYS A 143 -9.66 -13.14 -5.84
C LYS A 143 -8.87 -13.38 -7.15
N ASP A 144 -8.78 -14.63 -7.52
CA ASP A 144 -7.95 -15.17 -8.60
C ASP A 144 -8.28 -14.63 -10.00
N LYS A 145 -9.37 -13.89 -10.18
CA LYS A 145 -9.77 -13.27 -11.47
C LYS A 145 -9.44 -11.76 -11.55
N SER A 146 -8.75 -11.21 -10.57
CA SER A 146 -8.61 -9.76 -10.42
C SER A 146 -7.30 -9.17 -10.95
N SER A 147 -6.47 -9.98 -11.64
CA SER A 147 -5.22 -9.54 -12.27
C SER A 147 -5.08 -10.12 -13.67
N ALA A 148 -4.42 -9.39 -14.56
CA ALA A 148 -4.15 -9.85 -15.92
C ALA A 148 -2.87 -9.27 -16.51
N VAL A 149 -2.31 -9.96 -17.50
CA VAL A 149 -1.35 -9.42 -18.46
C VAL A 149 -2.13 -8.92 -19.67
N LEU A 150 -2.04 -7.63 -19.92
CA LEU A 150 -2.78 -6.90 -20.94
C LEU A 150 -1.87 -6.48 -22.08
N VAL A 151 -2.42 -6.45 -23.28
CA VAL A 151 -1.79 -5.89 -24.48
C VAL A 151 -2.78 -4.97 -25.19
N ARG A 152 -2.27 -4.05 -26.00
CA ARG A 152 -3.13 -3.19 -26.83
C ARG A 152 -3.88 -4.02 -27.89
N PRO A 153 -5.03 -3.54 -28.40
CA PRO A 153 -5.86 -4.28 -29.36
C PRO A 153 -5.08 -4.76 -30.60
N GLU A 154 -4.20 -3.90 -31.11
CA GLU A 154 -3.39 -4.13 -32.33
C GLU A 154 -2.11 -4.93 -32.08
N SER A 155 -1.80 -5.27 -30.82
CA SER A 155 -0.58 -5.99 -30.46
C SER A 155 -0.48 -7.34 -31.17
N PRO A 156 0.70 -7.72 -31.71
CA PRO A 156 0.92 -9.04 -32.30
C PRO A 156 1.04 -10.16 -31.24
N ILE A 157 1.16 -9.82 -29.95
CA ILE A 157 1.26 -10.78 -28.85
C ILE A 157 -0.09 -11.47 -28.68
N GLN A 158 -0.11 -12.81 -28.81
CA GLN A 158 -1.33 -13.62 -28.70
C GLN A 158 -1.26 -14.59 -27.50
N THR A 159 -0.06 -15.02 -27.13
CA THR A 159 0.18 -16.03 -26.11
C THR A 159 1.23 -15.54 -25.11
N VAL A 160 1.36 -16.23 -23.96
CA VAL A 160 2.42 -15.96 -22.98
C VAL A 160 3.81 -16.15 -23.58
N ALA A 161 3.99 -17.10 -24.50
CA ALA A 161 5.28 -17.34 -25.15
C ALA A 161 5.77 -16.14 -25.98
N ASP A 162 4.84 -15.33 -26.52
CA ASP A 162 5.15 -14.13 -27.30
C ASP A 162 5.68 -12.97 -26.44
N LEU A 163 5.63 -13.11 -25.11
CA LEU A 163 6.18 -12.13 -24.17
C LEU A 163 7.72 -12.13 -24.13
N ARG A 164 8.37 -13.13 -24.70
CA ARG A 164 9.83 -13.22 -24.76
C ARG A 164 10.43 -11.97 -25.45
N GLY A 165 11.38 -11.30 -24.77
CA GLY A 165 12.04 -10.09 -25.24
C GLY A 165 11.14 -8.84 -25.27
N LYS A 166 9.96 -8.85 -24.64
CA LYS A 166 9.02 -7.73 -24.63
C LYS A 166 9.20 -6.86 -23.39
N LYS A 167 8.87 -5.57 -23.54
CA LYS A 167 8.80 -4.61 -22.45
C LYS A 167 7.50 -4.79 -21.68
N ILE A 168 7.59 -5.32 -20.47
CA ILE A 168 6.41 -5.61 -19.64
C ILE A 168 6.45 -4.71 -18.40
N ALA A 169 5.44 -3.85 -18.25
CA ALA A 169 5.31 -3.02 -17.08
C ALA A 169 4.58 -3.75 -15.95
N PHE A 170 5.08 -3.54 -14.75
CA PHE A 170 4.42 -3.92 -13.49
C PHE A 170 5.05 -3.18 -12.31
N ALA A 171 4.32 -3.07 -11.18
CA ALA A 171 4.85 -2.44 -9.99
C ALA A 171 5.80 -3.40 -9.25
N LYS A 172 7.06 -2.98 -9.07
CA LYS A 172 8.07 -3.79 -8.39
C LYS A 172 7.64 -4.10 -6.94
N GLY A 173 7.77 -5.35 -6.54
CA GLY A 173 7.43 -5.81 -5.19
C GLY A 173 5.91 -5.86 -4.89
N SER A 174 5.06 -5.66 -5.88
CA SER A 174 3.60 -5.81 -5.78
C SER A 174 3.14 -7.22 -6.13
N SER A 175 1.85 -7.51 -5.93
CA SER A 175 1.22 -8.77 -6.37
C SER A 175 1.37 -9.01 -7.87
N SER A 176 1.38 -7.95 -8.71
CA SER A 176 1.68 -8.09 -10.14
C SER A 176 3.10 -8.55 -10.42
N ASN A 177 4.05 -8.29 -9.52
CA ASN A 177 5.41 -8.82 -9.66
C ASN A 177 5.44 -10.36 -9.45
N TYR A 178 4.71 -10.88 -8.46
CA TYR A 178 4.55 -12.31 -8.29
C TYR A 178 3.75 -12.93 -9.43
N PHE A 179 2.63 -12.31 -9.78
CA PHE A 179 1.75 -12.77 -10.84
C PHE A 179 2.48 -12.90 -12.18
N ILE A 180 3.28 -11.90 -12.62
CA ILE A 180 4.01 -12.01 -13.89
C ILE A 180 5.06 -13.13 -13.86
N VAL A 181 5.70 -13.39 -12.73
CA VAL A 181 6.61 -14.53 -12.57
C VAL A 181 5.84 -15.83 -12.85
N GLN A 182 4.69 -16.04 -12.19
CA GLN A 182 3.87 -17.23 -12.36
C GLN A 182 3.33 -17.38 -13.80
N VAL A 183 2.95 -16.27 -14.44
CA VAL A 183 2.55 -16.26 -15.86
C VAL A 183 3.70 -16.74 -16.74
N LEU A 184 4.90 -16.21 -16.58
CA LEU A 184 6.07 -16.57 -17.38
C LEU A 184 6.45 -18.04 -17.18
N GLU A 185 6.51 -18.50 -15.93
CA GLU A 185 6.81 -19.90 -15.59
C GLU A 185 5.81 -20.88 -16.22
N SER A 186 4.52 -20.53 -16.31
CA SER A 186 3.48 -21.35 -16.95
C SER A 186 3.75 -21.66 -18.43
N ALA A 187 4.61 -20.84 -19.07
CA ALA A 187 5.03 -21.02 -20.47
C ALA A 187 6.52 -21.41 -20.61
N GLY A 188 7.19 -21.81 -19.51
CA GLY A 188 8.61 -22.15 -19.53
C GLY A 188 9.52 -20.94 -19.77
N LEU A 189 9.06 -19.74 -19.42
CA LEU A 189 9.82 -18.51 -19.44
C LEU A 189 10.22 -18.11 -18.01
N SER A 190 11.19 -17.21 -17.91
CA SER A 190 11.62 -16.59 -16.66
C SER A 190 11.56 -15.06 -16.76
N ILE A 191 11.80 -14.38 -15.64
CA ILE A 191 11.87 -12.92 -15.61
C ILE A 191 13.03 -12.36 -16.46
N ASP A 192 14.09 -13.16 -16.68
CA ASP A 192 15.24 -12.80 -17.51
C ASP A 192 14.92 -12.91 -19.01
N ASP A 193 13.82 -13.55 -19.38
CA ASP A 193 13.37 -13.66 -20.79
C ASP A 193 12.57 -12.44 -21.27
N ILE A 194 12.31 -11.44 -20.40
CA ILE A 194 11.58 -10.22 -20.73
C ILE A 194 12.40 -8.98 -20.42
N GLU A 195 11.91 -7.80 -20.83
CA GLU A 195 12.42 -6.49 -20.40
C GLU A 195 11.47 -5.92 -19.33
N PRO A 196 11.72 -6.10 -18.02
CA PRO A 196 10.84 -5.60 -16.98
C PRO A 196 10.92 -4.07 -16.87
N VAL A 197 9.76 -3.41 -16.87
CA VAL A 197 9.62 -1.95 -16.71
C VAL A 197 8.88 -1.69 -15.39
N TYR A 198 9.59 -1.19 -14.39
CA TYR A 198 9.02 -0.97 -13.06
C TYR A 198 8.33 0.39 -12.98
N LEU A 199 6.99 0.38 -13.02
CA LEU A 199 6.15 1.57 -13.00
C LEU A 199 5.03 1.43 -11.98
N SER A 200 4.59 2.56 -11.40
CA SER A 200 3.33 2.60 -10.66
C SER A 200 2.16 2.29 -11.60
N PRO A 201 0.99 1.82 -11.10
CA PRO A 201 -0.14 1.53 -11.98
C PRO A 201 -0.57 2.73 -12.84
N GLY A 202 -0.53 3.95 -12.30
CA GLY A 202 -0.89 5.16 -13.05
C GLY A 202 0.10 5.50 -14.16
N ASP A 203 1.40 5.39 -13.88
CA ASP A 203 2.46 5.63 -14.88
C ASP A 203 2.45 4.52 -15.94
N ALA A 204 2.25 3.26 -15.53
CA ALA A 204 2.15 2.12 -16.43
C ALA A 204 0.96 2.24 -17.38
N ARG A 205 -0.19 2.76 -16.91
CA ARG A 205 -1.34 3.08 -17.75
C ARG A 205 -0.96 4.04 -18.85
N SER A 206 -0.33 5.16 -18.49
CA SER A 206 0.11 6.17 -19.46
C SER A 206 1.10 5.60 -20.48
N ALA A 207 2.09 4.80 -20.04
CA ALA A 207 3.04 4.14 -20.90
C ALA A 207 2.40 3.11 -21.84
N PHE A 208 1.38 2.39 -21.36
CA PHE A 208 0.59 1.42 -22.12
C PHE A 208 -0.21 2.08 -23.23
N GLU A 209 -0.95 3.15 -22.90
CA GLU A 209 -1.76 3.93 -23.85
C GLU A 209 -0.89 4.57 -24.94
N GLN A 210 0.32 5.04 -24.60
CA GLN A 210 1.29 5.63 -25.54
C GLN A 210 2.08 4.59 -26.35
N GLY A 211 1.96 3.30 -26.05
CA GLY A 211 2.74 2.26 -26.73
C GLY A 211 4.22 2.18 -26.37
N SER A 212 4.61 2.76 -25.24
CA SER A 212 5.99 2.75 -24.74
C SER A 212 6.40 1.41 -24.11
N ILE A 213 5.41 0.58 -23.77
CA ILE A 213 5.53 -0.79 -23.29
C ILE A 213 4.70 -1.73 -24.17
N ASP A 214 5.10 -3.00 -24.25
CA ASP A 214 4.42 -4.00 -25.08
C ASP A 214 3.26 -4.66 -24.34
N ALA A 215 3.41 -4.92 -23.04
CA ALA A 215 2.40 -5.52 -22.18
C ALA A 215 2.40 -4.90 -20.77
N TRP A 216 1.30 -5.09 -20.06
CA TRP A 216 1.09 -4.56 -18.72
C TRP A 216 0.50 -5.62 -17.81
N ALA A 217 1.20 -6.03 -16.78
CA ALA A 217 0.70 -6.89 -15.71
C ALA A 217 0.14 -6.03 -14.59
N VAL A 218 -1.18 -6.13 -14.34
CA VAL A 218 -1.89 -5.22 -13.41
C VAL A 218 -3.11 -5.89 -12.81
N TRP A 219 -3.61 -5.28 -11.73
CA TRP A 219 -4.82 -5.68 -11.01
C TRP A 219 -5.98 -4.69 -11.22
N ASP A 220 -7.19 -5.12 -10.81
CA ASP A 220 -8.37 -4.27 -10.78
C ASP A 220 -8.23 -3.09 -9.79
N PRO A 221 -8.75 -1.91 -10.11
CA PRO A 221 -9.63 -1.59 -11.24
C PRO A 221 -8.91 -1.21 -12.53
N PHE A 222 -7.59 -1.14 -12.55
CA PHE A 222 -6.81 -0.78 -13.74
C PHE A 222 -7.00 -1.79 -14.87
N TYR A 223 -7.06 -3.08 -14.52
CA TYR A 223 -7.33 -4.16 -15.46
C TYR A 223 -8.68 -3.96 -16.16
N ALA A 224 -9.79 -3.87 -15.42
CA ALA A 224 -11.11 -3.69 -15.99
C ALA A 224 -11.25 -2.38 -16.79
N ALA A 225 -10.61 -1.30 -16.32
CA ALA A 225 -10.61 -0.03 -17.04
C ALA A 225 -9.89 -0.13 -18.39
N ALA A 226 -8.78 -0.86 -18.47
CA ALA A 226 -8.06 -1.07 -19.71
C ALA A 226 -8.84 -2.00 -20.67
N GLU A 227 -9.49 -3.06 -20.17
CA GLU A 227 -10.38 -3.89 -20.96
C GLU A 227 -11.52 -3.09 -21.60
N GLN A 228 -12.16 -2.22 -20.83
CA GLN A 228 -13.23 -1.35 -21.33
C GLN A 228 -12.73 -0.43 -22.46
N GLN A 229 -11.45 -0.07 -22.45
CA GLN A 229 -10.81 0.71 -23.50
C GLN A 229 -10.29 -0.14 -24.68
N GLY A 230 -10.59 -1.43 -24.68
CA GLY A 230 -10.25 -2.36 -25.77
C GLY A 230 -8.94 -3.14 -25.58
N ALA A 231 -8.27 -3.05 -24.43
CA ALA A 231 -7.11 -3.88 -24.15
C ALA A 231 -7.49 -5.38 -24.18
N ARG A 232 -6.59 -6.21 -24.71
CA ARG A 232 -6.79 -7.67 -24.76
C ARG A 232 -6.03 -8.33 -23.61
N VAL A 233 -6.67 -9.34 -23.02
CA VAL A 233 -6.05 -10.20 -22.02
C VAL A 233 -5.22 -11.28 -22.74
N VAL A 234 -3.94 -11.39 -22.39
CA VAL A 234 -3.07 -12.50 -22.80
C VAL A 234 -3.21 -13.66 -21.82
N ARG A 235 -3.20 -13.34 -20.52
CA ARG A 235 -3.41 -14.29 -19.41
C ARG A 235 -3.94 -13.55 -18.20
N ASP A 236 -4.99 -14.06 -17.58
CA ASP A 236 -5.46 -13.63 -16.27
C ASP A 236 -4.85 -14.47 -15.14
N SER A 237 -5.20 -14.16 -13.92
CA SER A 237 -4.67 -14.83 -12.73
C SER A 237 -5.42 -16.11 -12.33
N GLU A 238 -6.53 -16.45 -13.01
CA GLU A 238 -7.35 -17.62 -12.66
C GLU A 238 -6.54 -18.92 -12.75
N GLY A 239 -6.50 -19.68 -11.65
CA GLY A 239 -5.78 -20.95 -11.57
C GLY A 239 -4.24 -20.83 -11.53
N LEU A 240 -3.68 -19.61 -11.44
CA LEU A 240 -2.24 -19.39 -11.29
C LEU A 240 -1.87 -18.91 -9.89
N VAL A 241 -2.62 -17.94 -9.36
CA VAL A 241 -2.35 -17.34 -8.05
C VAL A 241 -3.66 -17.08 -7.31
N ALA A 242 -3.69 -17.27 -6.01
CA ALA A 242 -4.86 -16.96 -5.18
C ALA A 242 -5.13 -15.44 -5.14
N ASN A 243 -4.07 -14.63 -5.26
CA ASN A 243 -4.14 -13.16 -5.30
C ASN A 243 -4.92 -12.56 -4.12
N ARG A 244 -4.68 -13.09 -2.90
CA ARG A 244 -5.36 -12.63 -1.69
C ARG A 244 -4.94 -11.22 -1.30
N ASP A 245 -5.76 -10.61 -0.48
CA ASP A 245 -5.44 -9.39 0.24
C ASP A 245 -5.05 -9.74 1.68
N PHE A 246 -4.10 -8.98 2.23
CA PHE A 246 -3.68 -9.14 3.62
C PHE A 246 -3.78 -7.83 4.37
N TYR A 247 -4.25 -7.93 5.62
CA TYR A 247 -4.30 -6.86 6.58
C TYR A 247 -3.09 -6.97 7.50
N LEU A 248 -2.38 -5.86 7.65
CA LEU A 248 -1.15 -5.80 8.43
C LEU A 248 -1.22 -4.64 9.42
N ALA A 249 -0.52 -4.79 10.51
CA ALA A 249 -0.31 -3.72 11.48
C ALA A 249 1.15 -3.64 11.87
N SER A 250 1.61 -2.50 12.38
CA SER A 250 2.88 -2.49 13.09
C SER A 250 2.79 -3.40 14.31
N ARG A 251 3.85 -4.14 14.61
CA ARG A 251 3.84 -5.10 15.72
C ARG A 251 3.45 -4.45 17.04
N SER A 252 4.06 -3.30 17.35
CA SER A 252 3.78 -2.58 18.58
C SER A 252 2.33 -2.09 18.69
N PHE A 253 1.74 -1.67 17.58
CA PHE A 253 0.33 -1.29 17.55
C PHE A 253 -0.58 -2.51 17.78
N ALA A 254 -0.30 -3.62 17.10
CA ALA A 254 -1.11 -4.82 17.19
C ALA A 254 -1.13 -5.41 18.61
N GLU A 255 0.01 -5.41 19.30
CA GLU A 255 0.13 -5.89 20.68
C GLU A 255 -0.64 -5.04 21.70
N GLN A 256 -0.82 -3.75 21.43
CA GLN A 256 -1.43 -2.80 22.37
C GLN A 256 -2.90 -2.49 22.05
N ASN A 257 -3.37 -2.77 20.84
CA ASN A 257 -4.65 -2.29 20.33
C ASN A 257 -5.52 -3.42 19.73
N SER A 258 -5.59 -4.58 20.39
CA SER A 258 -6.37 -5.73 19.94
C SER A 258 -7.87 -5.40 19.74
N ASN A 259 -8.42 -4.50 20.54
CA ASN A 259 -9.78 -4.01 20.41
C ASN A 259 -10.03 -3.25 19.10
N VAL A 260 -9.04 -2.50 18.61
CA VAL A 260 -9.12 -1.80 17.30
C VAL A 260 -9.08 -2.81 16.16
N ILE A 261 -8.19 -3.81 16.25
CA ILE A 261 -8.10 -4.88 15.25
C ILE A 261 -9.40 -5.67 15.16
N GLN A 262 -10.00 -6.02 16.31
CA GLN A 262 -11.30 -6.70 16.38
C GLN A 262 -12.43 -5.84 15.78
N ALA A 263 -12.43 -4.53 16.07
CA ALA A 263 -13.41 -3.60 15.52
C ALA A 263 -13.27 -3.48 13.99
N LEU A 264 -12.04 -3.41 13.47
CA LEU A 264 -11.75 -3.39 12.03
C LEU A 264 -12.20 -4.69 11.35
N ALA A 265 -11.86 -5.84 11.92
CA ALA A 265 -12.26 -7.14 11.40
C ALA A 265 -13.80 -7.28 11.34
N ALA A 266 -14.48 -6.94 12.43
CA ALA A 266 -15.94 -7.00 12.50
C ALA A 266 -16.61 -6.04 11.51
N GLU A 267 -16.09 -4.82 11.35
CA GLU A 267 -16.62 -3.86 10.38
C GLU A 267 -16.37 -4.29 8.94
N THR A 268 -15.17 -4.80 8.65
CA THR A 268 -14.83 -5.28 7.31
C THR A 268 -15.70 -6.48 6.92
N GLN A 269 -15.97 -7.41 7.83
CA GLN A 269 -16.90 -8.53 7.60
C GLN A 269 -18.34 -8.04 7.38
N ALA A 270 -18.81 -7.08 8.17
CA ALA A 270 -20.16 -6.53 8.02
C ALA A 270 -20.32 -5.81 6.67
N VAL A 271 -19.29 -5.08 6.25
CA VAL A 271 -19.25 -4.41 4.94
C VAL A 271 -19.17 -5.42 3.80
N ALA A 272 -18.41 -6.51 3.96
CA ALA A 272 -18.34 -7.59 2.98
C ALA A 272 -19.70 -8.24 2.75
N ALA A 273 -20.36 -8.69 3.82
CA ALA A 273 -21.69 -9.29 3.72
C ALA A 273 -22.72 -8.35 3.08
N TRP A 274 -22.66 -7.05 3.42
CA TRP A 274 -23.51 -6.06 2.77
C TRP A 274 -23.18 -5.88 1.29
N ALA A 275 -21.90 -5.86 0.91
CA ALA A 275 -21.45 -5.65 -0.46
C ALA A 275 -21.86 -6.81 -1.38
N ASP A 276 -21.83 -8.04 -0.89
CA ASP A 276 -22.26 -9.24 -1.61
C ASP A 276 -23.76 -9.18 -1.96
N ASP A 277 -24.58 -8.66 -1.04
CA ASP A 277 -26.03 -8.51 -1.23
C ASP A 277 -26.38 -7.25 -2.08
N HIS A 278 -25.49 -6.25 -2.15
CA HIS A 278 -25.76 -4.94 -2.73
C HIS A 278 -24.70 -4.45 -3.74
N PRO A 279 -24.29 -5.27 -4.73
CA PRO A 279 -23.18 -4.93 -5.63
C PRO A 279 -23.39 -3.62 -6.41
N GLN A 280 -24.62 -3.31 -6.78
CA GLN A 280 -24.95 -2.07 -7.46
C GLN A 280 -24.83 -0.82 -6.55
N GLU A 281 -25.11 -0.96 -5.26
CA GLU A 281 -24.92 0.12 -4.30
C GLU A 281 -23.44 0.37 -4.04
N VAL A 282 -22.63 -0.70 -3.97
CA VAL A 282 -21.17 -0.60 -3.91
C VAL A 282 -20.65 0.24 -5.07
N THR A 283 -21.07 -0.06 -6.29
CA THR A 283 -20.68 0.67 -7.51
C THR A 283 -21.06 2.15 -7.42
N LYS A 284 -22.30 2.46 -7.04
CA LYS A 284 -22.77 3.86 -6.89
C LYS A 284 -22.03 4.65 -5.81
N ILE A 285 -21.63 4.00 -4.71
CA ILE A 285 -20.84 4.63 -3.65
C ILE A 285 -19.42 4.90 -4.12
N LEU A 286 -18.80 3.93 -4.78
CA LEU A 286 -17.37 4.00 -5.11
C LEU A 286 -17.08 4.79 -6.38
N SER A 287 -17.99 4.83 -7.37
CA SER A 287 -17.77 5.53 -8.64
C SER A 287 -17.39 7.02 -8.46
N PRO A 288 -18.16 7.84 -7.75
CA PRO A 288 -17.80 9.24 -7.55
C PRO A 288 -16.55 9.44 -6.67
N LEU A 289 -16.30 8.52 -5.73
CA LEU A 289 -15.14 8.59 -4.83
C LEU A 289 -13.82 8.30 -5.56
N LEU A 290 -13.86 7.36 -6.49
CA LEU A 290 -12.67 6.88 -7.19
C LEU A 290 -12.47 7.52 -8.56
N GLY A 291 -13.49 8.24 -9.08
CA GLY A 291 -13.48 8.74 -10.45
C GLY A 291 -13.39 7.63 -11.49
N ILE A 292 -14.08 6.51 -11.25
CA ILE A 292 -14.12 5.34 -12.12
C ILE A 292 -15.56 5.08 -12.54
N ASP A 293 -15.78 4.81 -13.82
CA ASP A 293 -17.10 4.55 -14.37
C ASP A 293 -17.79 3.36 -13.68
N GLU A 294 -19.10 3.47 -13.45
CA GLU A 294 -19.90 2.42 -12.82
C GLU A 294 -19.79 1.09 -13.57
N ALA A 295 -19.71 1.11 -14.90
CA ALA A 295 -19.56 -0.10 -15.71
C ALA A 295 -18.25 -0.86 -15.42
N VAL A 296 -17.14 -0.13 -15.19
CA VAL A 296 -15.87 -0.72 -14.78
C VAL A 296 -16.00 -1.31 -13.37
N LEU A 297 -16.57 -0.54 -12.45
CA LEU A 297 -16.73 -0.99 -11.06
C LEU A 297 -17.67 -2.18 -10.91
N ASP A 298 -18.69 -2.30 -11.76
CA ASP A 298 -19.59 -3.47 -11.78
C ASP A 298 -18.81 -4.76 -12.11
N VAL A 299 -17.89 -4.70 -13.07
CA VAL A 299 -17.00 -5.84 -13.38
C VAL A 299 -16.07 -6.16 -12.20
N VAL A 300 -15.43 -5.13 -11.66
CA VAL A 300 -14.47 -5.28 -10.55
C VAL A 300 -15.12 -5.84 -9.29
N THR A 301 -16.33 -5.36 -8.96
CA THR A 301 -17.10 -5.81 -7.80
C THR A 301 -17.41 -7.30 -7.87
N ARG A 302 -17.68 -7.83 -9.08
CA ARG A 302 -17.92 -9.27 -9.29
C ARG A 302 -16.66 -10.15 -9.23
N ARG A 303 -15.47 -9.56 -9.42
CA ARG A 303 -14.17 -10.26 -9.37
C ARG A 303 -13.56 -10.24 -7.96
N ARG A 304 -14.20 -9.57 -6.99
CA ARG A 304 -13.60 -9.26 -5.71
C ARG A 304 -14.34 -9.89 -4.54
N ASN A 305 -13.58 -10.33 -3.55
CA ASN A 305 -14.04 -10.66 -2.21
C ASN A 305 -13.66 -9.53 -1.24
N TYR A 306 -14.59 -9.09 -0.39
CA TYR A 306 -14.38 -7.96 0.52
C TYR A 306 -14.02 -8.37 1.95
N GLY A 307 -14.04 -9.67 2.28
CA GLY A 307 -13.97 -10.19 3.63
C GLY A 307 -12.66 -9.93 4.38
N PHE A 308 -12.74 -10.21 5.66
CA PHE A 308 -11.60 -10.31 6.57
C PHE A 308 -11.71 -11.66 7.29
N GLU A 309 -10.65 -12.44 7.19
CA GLU A 309 -10.53 -13.74 7.87
C GLU A 309 -9.27 -13.74 8.73
N PRO A 310 -9.28 -14.38 9.90
CA PRO A 310 -8.02 -14.65 10.62
C PRO A 310 -7.05 -15.41 9.72
N MET A 311 -5.74 -15.19 9.91
CA MET A 311 -4.72 -15.98 9.21
C MET A 311 -4.93 -17.48 9.51
N ASN A 312 -4.89 -18.29 8.48
CA ASN A 312 -5.00 -19.74 8.56
C ASN A 312 -3.83 -20.44 7.86
N ASP A 313 -3.72 -21.75 8.03
CA ASP A 313 -2.59 -22.53 7.50
C ASP A 313 -2.47 -22.44 5.96
N GLU A 314 -3.60 -22.36 5.24
CA GLU A 314 -3.61 -22.21 3.79
C GLU A 314 -3.00 -20.87 3.38
N MET A 315 -3.44 -19.77 3.98
CA MET A 315 -2.89 -18.43 3.73
C MET A 315 -1.40 -18.34 4.05
N ILE A 316 -0.98 -18.96 5.15
CA ILE A 316 0.44 -19.00 5.55
C ILE A 316 1.26 -19.79 4.54
N ALA A 317 0.76 -20.93 4.07
CA ALA A 317 1.44 -21.75 3.08
C ALA A 317 1.55 -21.04 1.72
N GLU A 318 0.49 -20.39 1.25
CA GLU A 318 0.50 -19.60 0.02
C GLU A 318 1.51 -18.44 0.11
N GLN A 319 1.53 -17.70 1.22
CA GLN A 319 2.49 -16.63 1.45
C GLN A 319 3.93 -17.15 1.55
N GLN A 320 4.14 -18.32 2.15
CA GLN A 320 5.46 -18.94 2.19
C GLN A 320 5.94 -19.32 0.79
N GLN A 321 5.05 -19.83 -0.07
CA GLN A 321 5.41 -20.11 -1.46
C GLN A 321 5.85 -18.85 -2.22
N ILE A 322 5.19 -17.72 -2.01
CA ILE A 322 5.60 -16.43 -2.57
C ILE A 322 6.99 -16.04 -2.09
N ALA A 323 7.23 -16.21 -0.79
CA ALA A 323 8.52 -15.90 -0.17
C ALA A 323 9.65 -16.77 -0.72
N ASP A 324 9.41 -18.07 -0.84
CA ASP A 324 10.38 -19.02 -1.38
C ASP A 324 10.70 -18.70 -2.85
N THR A 325 9.68 -18.46 -3.68
CA THR A 325 9.85 -18.03 -5.08
C THR A 325 10.72 -16.77 -5.18
N PHE A 326 10.43 -15.75 -4.39
CA PHE A 326 11.21 -14.51 -4.45
C PHE A 326 12.64 -14.67 -3.92
N PHE A 327 12.87 -15.56 -2.98
CA PHE A 327 14.21 -15.87 -2.53
C PHE A 327 15.01 -16.64 -3.60
N GLU A 328 14.43 -17.64 -4.23
CA GLU A 328 15.03 -18.40 -5.33
C GLU A 328 15.41 -17.48 -6.51
N LEU A 329 14.53 -16.54 -6.86
CA LEU A 329 14.77 -15.53 -7.88
C LEU A 329 15.71 -14.40 -7.43
N LYS A 330 16.21 -14.43 -6.19
CA LYS A 330 17.08 -13.39 -5.60
C LYS A 330 16.46 -12.00 -5.57
N LEU A 331 15.12 -11.94 -5.52
CA LEU A 331 14.38 -10.68 -5.41
C LEU A 331 14.29 -10.19 -3.96
N ILE A 332 14.45 -11.08 -2.99
CA ILE A 332 14.63 -10.75 -1.57
C ILE A 332 16.03 -11.23 -1.09
N PRO A 333 16.66 -10.50 -0.12
CA PRO A 333 18.04 -10.73 0.26
C PRO A 333 18.25 -11.95 1.15
N LYS A 334 17.22 -12.46 1.79
CA LYS A 334 17.26 -13.59 2.74
C LYS A 334 15.94 -14.36 2.73
N PRO A 335 15.96 -15.66 3.08
CA PRO A 335 14.72 -16.41 3.29
C PRO A 335 13.97 -15.84 4.50
N VAL A 336 12.65 -15.94 4.46
CA VAL A 336 11.78 -15.54 5.57
C VAL A 336 10.82 -16.67 5.92
N GLN A 337 10.40 -16.74 7.18
CA GLN A 337 9.33 -17.62 7.64
C GLN A 337 8.09 -16.77 7.88
N VAL A 338 7.06 -16.95 7.06
CA VAL A 338 5.84 -16.14 7.13
C VAL A 338 5.17 -16.27 8.49
N SER A 339 5.19 -17.47 9.08
CA SER A 339 4.61 -17.74 10.41
C SER A 339 5.20 -16.88 11.54
N ASP A 340 6.45 -16.36 11.40
CA ASP A 340 7.11 -15.56 12.44
C ASP A 340 6.45 -14.19 12.67
N ILE A 341 5.69 -13.73 11.68
CA ILE A 341 5.01 -12.44 11.74
C ILE A 341 3.49 -12.55 11.65
N VAL A 342 2.93 -13.74 11.90
CA VAL A 342 1.48 -13.90 12.08
C VAL A 342 1.12 -13.57 13.52
N LEU A 343 0.16 -12.66 13.70
CA LEU A 343 -0.39 -12.37 15.02
C LEU A 343 -1.28 -13.55 15.43
N ASN A 344 -0.86 -14.29 16.45
CA ASN A 344 -1.73 -15.28 17.07
C ASN A 344 -2.77 -14.52 17.91
N PRO A 345 -4.07 -14.78 17.71
CA PRO A 345 -5.16 -14.10 18.41
C PRO A 345 -5.19 -14.37 19.93
#